data_795f0c6d10cf0e0e22a489396106fe68
#
_entry.id   795f0c6d10cf0e0e22a489396106fe68
#
_cell.length_a   1.000
_cell.length_b   1.000
_cell.length_c   1.000
_cell.angle_alpha   90.00
_cell.angle_beta   90.00
_cell.angle_gamma   90.00
#
_symmetry.space_group_name_H-M   'P 1'
#
loop_
_entity.id
_entity.type
_entity.pdbx_description
1 polymer ?
#
loop_
_entity_poly.entity_id
_entity_poly.type
_entity_poly.pdbx_seq_one_letter_code
_entity_poly.pdbx_strand_id
1 'polypeptide(L)'
;MRKYILFFLVLTAMLSCATQNSNNMGQVEKFNYDYYKSKLHPNTTSVVYTEKDKTVVKVDFDKNYYSIVQIKNRTFCKDVKIYHKNGILWKEGKRFYCSSIEIGMWREYDKDGKLIKETDEDKKFERLRIKPKDLLRWMESQGWIDLWSGKGQQSSFSNTPFRISFSPHGKDHAKWYVSRVTKSGTEDFVIDAETGDIISHENVLNVE
;
A
#
# COMPACT_ATOMS: atom_id res chain seq x y z
N MET A 1 -6.61 -15.40 67.40
CA MET A 1 -5.90 -14.69 66.36
C MET A 1 -6.47 -15.17 65.02
N ARG A 2 -7.36 -14.35 64.39
CA ARG A 2 -8.03 -14.65 63.10
C ARG A 2 -7.21 -14.05 61.98
N LYS A 3 -6.66 -14.87 61.08
CA LYS A 3 -5.99 -14.46 59.86
C LYS A 3 -7.06 -14.18 58.82
N TYR A 4 -7.20 -12.91 58.36
CA TYR A 4 -8.03 -12.53 57.23
C TYR A 4 -7.22 -12.73 55.95
N ILE A 5 -7.65 -13.67 55.11
CA ILE A 5 -7.14 -13.87 53.77
C ILE A 5 -7.93 -12.92 52.88
N LEU A 6 -7.26 -11.86 52.38
CA LEU A 6 -7.82 -10.96 51.36
C LEU A 6 -7.73 -11.68 50.02
N PHE A 7 -8.85 -12.04 49.45
CA PHE A 7 -8.99 -12.51 48.07
C PHE A 7 -9.02 -11.29 47.17
N PHE A 8 -7.92 -11.02 46.46
CA PHE A 8 -7.91 -10.03 45.35
C PHE A 8 -8.55 -10.69 44.14
N LEU A 9 -9.80 -10.33 43.87
CA LEU A 9 -10.49 -10.64 42.62
C LEU A 9 -9.93 -9.72 41.54
N VAL A 10 -9.00 -10.22 40.72
CA VAL A 10 -8.55 -9.55 39.51
C VAL A 10 -9.65 -9.72 38.46
N LEU A 11 -10.44 -8.69 38.31
CA LEU A 11 -11.44 -8.56 37.23
C LEU A 11 -10.69 -8.28 35.92
N THR A 12 -10.34 -9.35 35.19
CA THR A 12 -9.85 -9.20 33.82
C THR A 12 -11.00 -8.74 32.94
N ALA A 13 -11.07 -7.44 32.71
CA ALA A 13 -11.91 -6.87 31.67
C ALA A 13 -11.37 -7.35 30.32
N MET A 14 -11.97 -8.42 29.78
CA MET A 14 -11.82 -8.79 28.39
C MET A 14 -12.43 -7.66 27.55
N LEU A 15 -11.60 -6.72 27.10
CA LEU A 15 -11.97 -5.84 25.99
C LEU A 15 -12.09 -6.70 24.73
N SER A 16 -13.25 -7.31 24.59
CA SER A 16 -13.73 -7.84 23.33
C SER A 16 -13.81 -6.66 22.38
N CYS A 17 -12.86 -6.55 21.44
CA CYS A 17 -13.02 -5.77 20.24
C CYS A 17 -14.17 -6.41 19.45
N ALA A 18 -15.40 -6.10 19.84
CA ALA A 18 -16.57 -6.35 19.01
C ALA A 18 -16.36 -5.54 17.75
N THR A 19 -16.05 -6.22 16.64
CA THR A 19 -16.21 -5.71 15.30
C THR A 19 -17.67 -5.30 15.21
N GLN A 20 -17.94 -4.00 15.36
CA GLN A 20 -19.25 -3.46 15.03
C GLN A 20 -19.42 -3.65 13.53
N ASN A 21 -20.06 -4.75 13.15
CA ASN A 21 -20.80 -4.85 11.91
C ASN A 21 -21.92 -3.80 11.99
N SER A 22 -21.57 -2.55 11.77
CA SER A 22 -22.56 -1.54 11.45
C SER A 22 -23.11 -1.93 10.07
N ASN A 23 -24.30 -2.52 10.07
CA ASN A 23 -25.24 -2.46 8.96
C ASN A 23 -25.66 -0.99 8.75
N ASN A 24 -24.72 -0.12 8.52
CA ASN A 24 -24.92 1.12 7.83
C ASN A 24 -25.15 0.70 6.37
N MET A 25 -26.39 0.75 5.92
CA MET A 25 -26.66 1.11 4.53
C MET A 25 -26.04 2.50 4.36
N GLY A 26 -24.69 2.48 4.26
CA GLY A 26 -23.81 3.59 4.45
C GLY A 26 -23.96 4.52 3.29
N GLN A 27 -23.99 5.75 3.61
CA GLN A 27 -23.84 6.87 2.71
C GLN A 27 -22.76 6.52 1.68
N VAL A 28 -23.15 6.42 0.40
CA VAL A 28 -22.24 6.08 -0.71
C VAL A 28 -21.07 7.05 -0.70
N GLU A 29 -19.84 6.54 -0.65
CA GLU A 29 -18.66 7.40 -0.62
C GLU A 29 -18.54 8.19 -1.91
N LYS A 30 -18.37 9.51 -1.79
CA LYS A 30 -18.26 10.44 -2.90
C LYS A 30 -16.96 11.19 -2.91
N PHE A 31 -16.40 11.36 -4.09
CA PHE A 31 -15.25 12.24 -4.35
C PHE A 31 -15.63 13.70 -4.05
N ASN A 32 -14.89 14.34 -3.19
CA ASN A 32 -15.10 15.76 -2.87
C ASN A 32 -14.44 16.64 -3.95
N TYR A 33 -15.14 16.80 -5.08
CA TYR A 33 -14.62 17.50 -6.25
C TYR A 33 -14.18 18.92 -5.93
N ASP A 34 -15.01 19.72 -5.24
CA ASP A 34 -14.72 21.13 -4.98
C ASP A 34 -13.51 21.30 -4.08
N TYR A 35 -13.40 20.48 -3.03
CA TYR A 35 -12.24 20.48 -2.14
C TYR A 35 -10.95 20.19 -2.87
N TYR A 36 -10.90 19.14 -3.71
CA TYR A 36 -9.68 18.80 -4.41
C TYR A 36 -9.40 19.74 -5.60
N LYS A 37 -10.46 20.22 -6.26
CA LYS A 37 -10.35 21.19 -7.36
C LYS A 37 -9.74 22.51 -6.88
N SER A 38 -10.08 22.97 -5.67
CA SER A 38 -9.51 24.18 -5.09
C SER A 38 -7.99 24.11 -4.82
N LYS A 39 -7.42 22.92 -4.80
CA LYS A 39 -5.98 22.67 -4.59
C LYS A 39 -5.20 22.55 -5.91
N LEU A 40 -5.88 22.45 -7.06
CA LEU A 40 -5.21 22.35 -8.36
C LEU A 40 -4.56 23.66 -8.75
N HIS A 41 -3.32 23.56 -9.24
CA HIS A 41 -2.70 24.68 -9.94
C HIS A 41 -3.28 24.82 -11.36
N PRO A 42 -3.30 26.05 -11.94
CA PRO A 42 -3.70 26.25 -13.32
C PRO A 42 -2.96 25.30 -14.27
N ASN A 43 -3.70 24.76 -15.26
CA ASN A 43 -3.16 23.86 -16.29
C ASN A 43 -2.60 22.51 -15.79
N THR A 44 -2.95 22.09 -14.56
CA THR A 44 -2.60 20.76 -14.07
C THR A 44 -3.83 19.88 -13.95
N THR A 45 -3.63 18.57 -14.07
CA THR A 45 -4.66 17.55 -13.88
C THR A 45 -4.42 16.70 -12.62
N SER A 46 -3.40 17.07 -11.83
CA SER A 46 -3.11 16.39 -10.57
C SER A 46 -2.63 17.37 -9.51
N VAL A 47 -2.86 17.03 -8.27
CA VAL A 47 -2.33 17.72 -7.10
C VAL A 47 -1.65 16.72 -6.16
N VAL A 48 -0.51 17.12 -5.61
CA VAL A 48 0.19 16.37 -4.56
C VAL A 48 0.37 17.30 -3.37
N TYR A 49 0.01 16.82 -2.18
CA TYR A 49 0.22 17.55 -0.93
C TYR A 49 0.48 16.59 0.23
N THR A 50 0.97 17.15 1.34
CA THR A 50 1.23 16.38 2.57
C THR A 50 0.31 16.89 3.68
N GLU A 51 -0.37 15.98 4.35
CA GLU A 51 -1.23 16.25 5.50
C GLU A 51 -0.40 16.45 6.79
N LYS A 52 -1.06 16.92 7.86
CA LYS A 52 -0.41 17.19 9.15
C LYS A 52 0.23 15.94 9.79
N ASP A 53 -0.37 14.77 9.56
CA ASP A 53 0.13 13.47 10.04
C ASP A 53 1.24 12.87 9.15
N LYS A 54 1.73 13.65 8.18
CA LYS A 54 2.73 13.28 7.17
C LYS A 54 2.22 12.29 6.11
N THR A 55 0.92 12.08 6.00
CA THR A 55 0.33 11.35 4.86
C THR A 55 0.55 12.16 3.59
N VAL A 56 1.17 11.55 2.57
CA VAL A 56 1.32 12.16 1.25
C VAL A 56 0.15 11.73 0.39
N VAL A 57 -0.57 12.69 -0.16
CA VAL A 57 -1.78 12.48 -0.95
C VAL A 57 -1.53 12.94 -2.38
N LYS A 58 -1.87 12.09 -3.35
CA LYS A 58 -1.96 12.46 -4.77
C LYS A 58 -3.39 12.30 -5.22
N VAL A 59 -3.91 13.32 -5.89
CA VAL A 59 -5.24 13.30 -6.50
C VAL A 59 -5.09 13.56 -7.99
N ASP A 60 -5.62 12.67 -8.82
CA ASP A 60 -5.62 12.82 -10.27
C ASP A 60 -7.05 13.06 -10.78
N PHE A 61 -7.16 14.02 -11.71
CA PHE A 61 -8.39 14.38 -12.43
C PHE A 61 -8.28 13.88 -13.88
N ASP A 62 -8.39 12.56 -14.05
CA ASP A 62 -8.39 11.96 -15.39
C ASP A 62 -9.70 12.29 -16.14
N LYS A 63 -9.69 12.20 -17.47
CA LYS A 63 -10.90 12.41 -18.29
C LYS A 63 -12.02 11.41 -17.99
N ASN A 64 -11.69 10.19 -17.56
CA ASN A 64 -12.63 9.08 -17.36
C ASN A 64 -12.95 8.81 -15.90
N TYR A 65 -12.07 9.20 -14.95
CA TYR A 65 -12.21 8.91 -13.52
C TYR A 65 -11.53 9.99 -12.67
N TYR A 66 -11.71 9.93 -11.36
CA TYR A 66 -10.87 10.61 -10.37
C TYR A 66 -10.13 9.56 -9.56
N SER A 67 -8.94 9.86 -9.09
CA SER A 67 -8.26 8.95 -8.16
C SER A 67 -7.63 9.68 -6.99
N ILE A 68 -7.56 8.99 -5.85
CA ILE A 68 -6.84 9.41 -4.66
C ILE A 68 -5.89 8.27 -4.31
N VAL A 69 -4.60 8.61 -4.21
CA VAL A 69 -3.57 7.69 -3.72
C VAL A 69 -2.94 8.31 -2.49
N GLN A 70 -2.91 7.55 -1.39
CA GLN A 70 -2.36 7.99 -0.11
C GLN A 70 -1.20 7.10 0.32
N ILE A 71 -0.12 7.73 0.76
CA ILE A 71 1.01 7.08 1.40
C ILE A 71 1.02 7.54 2.86
N LYS A 72 0.53 6.70 3.76
CA LYS A 72 0.52 7.01 5.19
C LYS A 72 1.92 6.95 5.78
N ASN A 73 2.16 7.77 6.78
CA ASN A 73 3.43 7.76 7.51
C ASN A 73 3.73 6.38 8.09
N ARG A 74 4.98 5.93 7.98
CA ARG A 74 5.49 4.62 8.43
C ARG A 74 4.77 3.42 7.79
N THR A 75 4.31 3.54 6.54
CA THR A 75 3.73 2.43 5.81
C THR A 75 4.50 2.13 4.53
N PHE A 76 4.53 0.87 4.17
CA PHE A 76 5.15 0.38 2.94
C PHE A 76 4.07 -0.12 1.95
N CYS A 77 2.98 0.62 1.88
CA CYS A 77 1.90 0.44 0.92
C CYS A 77 1.22 1.77 0.63
N LYS A 78 0.42 1.80 -0.42
CA LYS A 78 -0.41 2.93 -0.83
C LYS A 78 -1.88 2.54 -0.74
N ASP A 79 -2.70 3.34 -0.05
CA ASP A 79 -4.14 3.23 -0.16
C ASP A 79 -4.58 3.90 -1.47
N VAL A 80 -5.44 3.23 -2.23
CA VAL A 80 -5.90 3.68 -3.55
C VAL A 80 -7.41 3.71 -3.57
N LYS A 81 -7.98 4.83 -4.01
CA LYS A 81 -9.40 4.99 -4.31
C LYS A 81 -9.57 5.57 -5.70
N ILE A 82 -10.44 4.98 -6.49
CA ILE A 82 -10.79 5.43 -7.84
C ILE A 82 -12.29 5.67 -7.87
N TYR A 83 -12.70 6.78 -8.45
CA TYR A 83 -14.09 7.22 -8.49
C TYR A 83 -14.57 7.35 -9.93
N HIS A 84 -15.81 6.96 -10.18
CA HIS A 84 -16.51 7.31 -11.42
C HIS A 84 -16.59 8.82 -11.62
N LYS A 85 -16.86 9.28 -12.82
CA LYS A 85 -17.01 10.72 -13.11
C LYS A 85 -18.21 11.38 -12.44
N ASN A 86 -19.21 10.60 -11.99
CA ASN A 86 -20.29 11.08 -11.14
C ASN A 86 -19.88 11.28 -9.66
N GLY A 87 -18.62 11.00 -9.34
CA GLY A 87 -18.04 11.13 -8.01
C GLY A 87 -18.24 9.91 -7.11
N ILE A 88 -18.97 8.88 -7.51
CA ILE A 88 -19.20 7.66 -6.72
C ILE A 88 -17.94 6.81 -6.72
N LEU A 89 -17.57 6.24 -5.57
CA LEU A 89 -16.44 5.31 -5.45
C LEU A 89 -16.66 4.15 -6.42
N TRP A 90 -15.65 3.87 -7.26
CA TRP A 90 -15.65 2.77 -8.21
C TRP A 90 -14.79 1.60 -7.71
N LYS A 91 -13.56 1.88 -7.26
CA LYS A 91 -12.62 0.85 -6.85
C LYS A 91 -11.75 1.33 -5.69
N GLU A 92 -11.49 0.45 -4.73
CA GLU A 92 -10.57 0.73 -3.63
C GLU A 92 -9.73 -0.48 -3.27
N GLY A 93 -8.54 -0.23 -2.70
CA GLY A 93 -7.63 -1.27 -2.22
C GLY A 93 -6.26 -0.72 -1.89
N LYS A 94 -5.29 -1.62 -1.84
CA LYS A 94 -3.90 -1.27 -1.53
C LYS A 94 -2.96 -1.67 -2.65
N ARG A 95 -1.92 -0.84 -2.88
CA ARG A 95 -0.78 -1.21 -3.71
C ARG A 95 0.46 -1.37 -2.87
N PHE A 96 1.27 -2.33 -3.25
CA PHE A 96 2.53 -2.62 -2.57
C PHE A 96 3.53 -1.48 -2.77
N TYR A 97 4.44 -1.36 -1.82
CA TYR A 97 5.51 -0.37 -1.73
C TYR A 97 6.26 -0.12 -3.05
N CYS A 98 6.37 1.14 -3.44
CA CYS A 98 7.07 1.60 -4.66
C CYS A 98 6.68 0.84 -5.95
N SER A 99 5.46 0.30 -6.00
CA SER A 99 4.98 -0.49 -7.13
C SER A 99 3.53 -0.17 -7.50
N SER A 100 3.04 -0.79 -8.57
CA SER A 100 1.62 -0.82 -8.93
C SER A 100 0.93 -2.13 -8.54
N ILE A 101 1.63 -3.04 -7.88
CA ILE A 101 1.14 -4.37 -7.52
C ILE A 101 0.03 -4.24 -6.50
N GLU A 102 -1.15 -4.72 -6.84
CA GLU A 102 -2.30 -4.77 -5.95
C GLU A 102 -2.10 -5.86 -4.89
N ILE A 103 -2.44 -5.55 -3.62
CA ILE A 103 -2.32 -6.43 -2.46
C ILE A 103 -3.57 -6.31 -1.58
N GLY A 104 -3.82 -7.32 -0.74
CA GLY A 104 -4.97 -7.36 0.15
C GLY A 104 -6.30 -7.42 -0.59
N MET A 105 -7.36 -7.00 0.11
CA MET A 105 -8.71 -6.98 -0.46
C MET A 105 -8.92 -5.76 -1.35
N TRP A 106 -9.31 -5.99 -2.59
CA TRP A 106 -9.80 -4.99 -3.52
C TRP A 106 -11.30 -5.09 -3.68
N ARG A 107 -11.99 -3.93 -3.71
CA ARG A 107 -13.44 -3.82 -3.86
C ARG A 107 -13.77 -2.99 -5.07
N GLU A 108 -14.79 -3.42 -5.81
CA GLU A 108 -15.32 -2.70 -6.96
C GLU A 108 -16.82 -2.43 -6.76
N TYR A 109 -17.25 -1.23 -7.09
CA TYR A 109 -18.61 -0.73 -6.91
C TYR A 109 -19.18 -0.26 -8.24
N ASP A 110 -20.48 -0.40 -8.42
CA ASP A 110 -21.17 0.17 -9.58
C ASP A 110 -21.36 1.70 -9.43
N LYS A 111 -22.01 2.31 -10.42
CA LYS A 111 -22.24 3.75 -10.47
C LYS A 111 -23.22 4.26 -9.40
N ASP A 112 -23.93 3.38 -8.74
CA ASP A 112 -24.86 3.66 -7.65
C ASP A 112 -24.23 3.39 -6.28
N GLY A 113 -22.97 2.90 -6.27
CA GLY A 113 -22.19 2.63 -5.06
C GLY A 113 -22.46 1.26 -4.44
N LYS A 114 -23.11 0.36 -5.15
CA LYS A 114 -23.33 -1.02 -4.71
C LYS A 114 -22.06 -1.84 -4.96
N LEU A 115 -21.60 -2.59 -3.95
CA LEU A 115 -20.50 -3.52 -4.08
C LEU A 115 -20.86 -4.63 -5.10
N ILE A 116 -20.02 -4.76 -6.15
CA ILE A 116 -20.23 -5.74 -7.23
C ILE A 116 -19.15 -6.81 -7.27
N LYS A 117 -17.96 -6.53 -6.68
CA LYS A 117 -16.85 -7.49 -6.68
C LYS A 117 -15.93 -7.26 -5.51
N GLU A 118 -15.45 -8.36 -4.91
CA GLU A 118 -14.29 -8.38 -4.00
C GLU A 118 -13.24 -9.34 -4.55
N THR A 119 -11.98 -8.94 -4.51
CA THR A 119 -10.85 -9.75 -4.97
C THR A 119 -9.77 -9.73 -3.89
N ASP A 120 -9.40 -10.90 -3.42
CA ASP A 120 -8.24 -11.07 -2.56
C ASP A 120 -6.98 -11.17 -3.43
N GLU A 121 -6.28 -10.07 -3.57
CA GLU A 121 -5.06 -9.95 -4.38
C GLU A 121 -3.86 -10.67 -3.75
N ASP A 122 -3.91 -11.04 -2.48
CA ASP A 122 -2.85 -11.80 -1.83
C ASP A 122 -2.83 -13.28 -2.25
N LYS A 123 -3.92 -13.81 -2.81
CA LYS A 123 -3.98 -15.19 -3.30
C LYS A 123 -2.91 -15.52 -4.34
N LYS A 124 -2.50 -14.57 -5.17
CA LYS A 124 -1.41 -14.76 -6.16
C LYS A 124 -0.05 -15.04 -5.52
N PHE A 125 0.13 -14.71 -4.24
CA PHE A 125 1.36 -14.94 -3.49
C PHE A 125 1.27 -16.15 -2.53
N GLU A 126 0.10 -16.80 -2.42
CA GLU A 126 -0.18 -17.77 -1.36
C GLU A 126 0.83 -18.92 -1.31
N ARG A 127 1.24 -19.42 -2.49
CA ARG A 127 2.17 -20.54 -2.64
C ARG A 127 3.64 -20.14 -2.66
N LEU A 128 3.94 -18.83 -2.63
CA LEU A 128 5.30 -18.32 -2.72
C LEU A 128 5.95 -18.28 -1.35
N ARG A 129 7.25 -18.55 -1.31
CA ARG A 129 8.08 -18.36 -0.12
C ARG A 129 8.32 -16.88 0.16
N ILE A 130 8.59 -16.10 -0.90
CA ILE A 130 8.81 -14.67 -0.79
C ILE A 130 7.53 -13.92 -1.20
N LYS A 131 6.69 -13.62 -0.21
CA LYS A 131 5.50 -12.76 -0.34
C LYS A 131 5.89 -11.30 -0.20
N PRO A 132 5.00 -10.33 -0.48
CA PRO A 132 5.29 -8.90 -0.33
C PRO A 132 5.93 -8.54 1.02
N LYS A 133 5.43 -9.11 2.13
CA LYS A 133 5.96 -8.88 3.47
C LYS A 133 7.38 -9.44 3.66
N ASP A 134 7.67 -10.59 3.06
CA ASP A 134 8.98 -11.23 3.16
C ASP A 134 10.00 -10.47 2.32
N LEU A 135 9.60 -9.92 1.17
CA LEU A 135 10.42 -9.01 0.38
C LEU A 135 10.80 -7.76 1.19
N LEU A 136 9.85 -7.14 1.91
CA LEU A 136 10.18 -6.01 2.78
C LEU A 136 11.16 -6.39 3.90
N ARG A 137 11.02 -7.56 4.51
CA ARG A 137 11.99 -8.05 5.52
C ARG A 137 13.38 -8.29 4.93
N TRP A 138 13.44 -8.81 3.70
CA TRP A 138 14.70 -8.94 2.99
C TRP A 138 15.32 -7.55 2.74
N MET A 139 14.55 -6.56 2.26
CA MET A 139 15.03 -5.19 2.08
C MET A 139 15.50 -4.56 3.40
N GLU A 140 14.81 -4.85 4.51
CA GLU A 140 15.21 -4.41 5.85
C GLU A 140 16.53 -5.06 6.28
N SER A 141 16.73 -6.36 6.02
CA SER A 141 17.99 -7.06 6.31
C SER A 141 19.18 -6.50 5.52
N GLN A 142 18.93 -5.88 4.35
CA GLN A 142 19.95 -5.14 3.58
C GLN A 142 20.21 -3.73 4.18
N GLY A 143 19.50 -3.30 5.23
CA GLY A 143 19.62 -1.97 5.82
C GLY A 143 19.02 -0.83 4.98
N TRP A 144 18.27 -1.15 3.93
CA TRP A 144 17.70 -0.15 3.01
C TRP A 144 16.47 0.53 3.57
N ILE A 145 15.66 -0.20 4.29
CA ILE A 145 14.45 0.27 4.94
C ILE A 145 14.46 -0.14 6.42
N ASP A 146 13.56 0.43 7.19
CA ASP A 146 13.28 0.06 8.57
C ASP A 146 11.77 0.11 8.78
N LEU A 147 11.17 -1.06 8.96
CA LEU A 147 9.72 -1.25 9.02
C LEU A 147 9.09 -0.60 10.26
N TRP A 148 9.88 -0.40 11.33
CA TRP A 148 9.41 0.22 12.55
C TRP A 148 9.41 1.75 12.48
N SER A 149 10.54 2.34 12.07
CA SER A 149 10.68 3.80 12.00
C SER A 149 10.08 4.41 10.74
N GLY A 150 9.86 3.61 9.70
CA GLY A 150 9.49 4.06 8.36
C GLY A 150 10.66 4.62 7.55
N LYS A 151 11.91 4.45 8.00
CA LYS A 151 13.08 4.82 7.19
C LYS A 151 12.99 4.11 5.83
N GLY A 152 13.26 4.85 4.76
CA GLY A 152 13.20 4.33 3.40
C GLY A 152 11.79 4.21 2.82
N GLN A 153 10.71 4.54 3.56
CA GLN A 153 9.38 4.57 2.98
C GLN A 153 9.30 5.57 1.82
N GLN A 154 8.37 5.35 0.90
CA GLN A 154 8.09 6.31 -0.16
C GLN A 154 7.50 7.58 0.44
N SER A 155 8.20 8.70 0.29
CA SER A 155 7.80 10.01 0.82
C SER A 155 7.31 10.96 -0.27
N SER A 156 7.33 10.54 -1.53
CA SER A 156 6.94 11.33 -2.70
C SER A 156 6.43 10.44 -3.82
N PHE A 157 5.63 10.99 -4.71
CA PHE A 157 5.22 10.31 -5.94
C PHE A 157 6.19 10.53 -7.11
N SER A 158 7.02 11.57 -7.04
CA SER A 158 8.00 11.90 -8.09
C SER A 158 9.37 11.27 -7.88
N ASN A 159 9.71 10.96 -6.63
CA ASN A 159 11.01 10.36 -6.29
C ASN A 159 10.79 9.12 -5.46
N THR A 160 10.93 7.95 -6.07
CA THR A 160 10.80 6.66 -5.41
C THR A 160 12.18 6.06 -5.18
N PRO A 161 12.52 5.63 -3.94
CA PRO A 161 13.83 5.07 -3.64
C PRO A 161 14.03 3.69 -4.26
N PHE A 162 12.94 3.05 -4.69
CA PHE A 162 12.94 1.73 -5.29
C PHE A 162 11.96 1.66 -6.46
N ARG A 163 12.20 0.71 -7.38
CA ARG A 163 11.24 0.23 -8.35
C ARG A 163 11.06 -1.27 -8.11
N ILE A 164 9.82 -1.68 -7.85
CA ILE A 164 9.53 -3.08 -7.54
C ILE A 164 8.48 -3.58 -8.51
N SER A 165 8.75 -4.73 -9.13
CA SER A 165 7.80 -5.43 -9.96
C SER A 165 7.79 -6.92 -9.64
N PHE A 166 6.70 -7.58 -10.00
CA PHE A 166 6.47 -9.00 -9.77
C PHE A 166 5.99 -9.66 -11.05
N SER A 167 6.62 -10.74 -11.43
CA SER A 167 6.19 -11.63 -12.50
C SER A 167 5.67 -12.92 -11.90
N PRO A 168 4.36 -13.21 -12.00
CA PRO A 168 3.79 -14.44 -11.45
C PRO A 168 4.18 -15.70 -12.25
N HIS A 169 4.56 -15.51 -13.52
CA HIS A 169 4.95 -16.56 -14.43
C HIS A 169 6.14 -16.13 -15.25
N GLY A 170 7.34 -16.49 -14.80
CA GLY A 170 8.50 -16.62 -15.68
C GLY A 170 8.41 -17.96 -16.42
N LYS A 171 9.30 -18.21 -17.40
CA LYS A 171 9.37 -19.54 -18.07
C LYS A 171 9.61 -20.68 -17.07
N ASP A 172 10.11 -20.34 -15.88
CA ASP A 172 10.58 -21.28 -14.88
C ASP A 172 9.96 -21.07 -13.49
N HIS A 173 9.91 -19.83 -12.94
CA HIS A 173 9.43 -19.54 -11.58
C HIS A 173 8.90 -18.10 -11.46
N ALA A 174 8.08 -17.84 -10.47
CA ALA A 174 7.66 -16.49 -10.12
C ALA A 174 8.87 -15.66 -9.62
N LYS A 175 8.95 -14.39 -10.02
CA LYS A 175 10.13 -13.55 -9.74
C LYS A 175 9.74 -12.16 -9.21
N TRP A 176 10.53 -11.71 -8.25
CA TRP A 176 10.58 -10.32 -7.83
C TRP A 176 11.73 -9.60 -8.53
N TYR A 177 11.48 -8.40 -9.01
CA TYR A 177 12.48 -7.48 -9.54
C TYR A 177 12.51 -6.27 -8.63
N VAL A 178 13.68 -5.97 -8.08
CA VAL A 178 13.89 -4.85 -7.16
C VAL A 178 15.05 -4.01 -7.68
N SER A 179 14.75 -2.78 -8.11
CA SER A 179 15.77 -1.79 -8.44
C SER A 179 15.86 -0.77 -7.31
N ARG A 180 17.03 -0.66 -6.70
CA ARG A 180 17.35 0.37 -5.71
C ARG A 180 17.98 1.56 -6.41
N VAL A 181 17.40 2.73 -6.26
CA VAL A 181 17.97 3.97 -6.80
C VAL A 181 19.08 4.46 -5.87
N THR A 182 20.27 4.66 -6.42
CA THR A 182 21.47 5.17 -5.72
C THR A 182 21.90 6.51 -6.35
N LYS A 183 22.89 7.17 -5.76
CA LYS A 183 23.44 8.42 -6.32
C LYS A 183 24.20 8.18 -7.65
N SER A 184 24.78 7.00 -7.81
CA SER A 184 25.61 6.65 -8.96
C SER A 184 24.90 5.80 -10.02
N GLY A 185 23.62 5.43 -9.79
CA GLY A 185 22.89 4.56 -10.71
C GLY A 185 21.79 3.76 -10.02
N THR A 186 21.65 2.50 -10.42
CA THR A 186 20.73 1.55 -9.77
C THR A 186 21.45 0.25 -9.41
N GLU A 187 20.98 -0.38 -8.34
CA GLU A 187 21.28 -1.75 -7.99
C GLU A 187 20.05 -2.60 -8.28
N ASP A 188 20.18 -3.54 -9.20
CA ASP A 188 19.08 -4.35 -9.71
C ASP A 188 19.21 -5.79 -9.21
N PHE A 189 18.13 -6.30 -8.62
CA PHE A 189 18.03 -7.66 -8.07
C PHE A 189 16.89 -8.40 -8.73
N VAL A 190 17.14 -9.66 -9.09
CA VAL A 190 16.10 -10.62 -9.44
C VAL A 190 16.08 -11.72 -8.39
N ILE A 191 14.95 -11.91 -7.73
CA ILE A 191 14.79 -12.89 -6.65
C ILE A 191 13.74 -13.91 -7.10
N ASP A 192 14.08 -15.19 -6.99
CA ASP A 192 13.13 -16.28 -7.14
C ASP A 192 12.10 -16.21 -5.99
N ALA A 193 10.83 -16.03 -6.32
CA ALA A 193 9.79 -15.87 -5.32
C ALA A 193 9.41 -17.21 -4.65
N GLU A 194 9.74 -18.34 -5.24
CA GLU A 194 9.43 -19.68 -4.73
C GLU A 194 10.52 -20.20 -3.81
N THR A 195 11.80 -19.95 -4.14
CA THR A 195 12.95 -20.44 -3.35
C THR A 195 13.54 -19.37 -2.44
N GLY A 196 13.43 -18.09 -2.80
CA GLY A 196 14.05 -16.96 -2.11
C GLY A 196 15.49 -16.70 -2.54
N ASP A 197 15.98 -17.40 -3.56
CA ASP A 197 17.35 -17.24 -4.06
C ASP A 197 17.47 -15.95 -4.90
N ILE A 198 18.63 -15.30 -4.81
CA ILE A 198 18.96 -14.18 -5.69
C ILE A 198 19.48 -14.78 -7.00
N ILE A 199 18.69 -14.64 -8.07
CA ILE A 199 19.02 -15.14 -9.41
C ILE A 199 20.06 -14.25 -10.07
N SER A 200 19.95 -12.93 -9.94
CA SER A 200 20.93 -11.96 -10.44
C SER A 200 21.01 -10.73 -9.54
N HIS A 201 22.18 -10.10 -9.52
CA HIS A 201 22.45 -8.83 -8.91
C HIS A 201 23.40 -8.03 -9.81
N GLU A 202 22.97 -6.87 -10.25
CA GLU A 202 23.70 -6.01 -11.17
C GLU A 202 23.74 -4.57 -10.67
N ASN A 203 24.86 -3.89 -10.90
CA ASN A 203 25.02 -2.47 -10.68
C ASN A 203 25.04 -1.76 -12.02
N VAL A 204 24.04 -0.92 -12.28
CA VAL A 204 23.95 -0.10 -13.49
C VAL A 204 24.34 1.34 -13.13
N LEU A 205 25.49 1.77 -13.62
CA LEU A 205 25.98 3.13 -13.41
C LEU A 205 25.28 4.12 -14.33
N ASN A 206 25.05 5.33 -13.86
CA ASN A 206 24.63 6.42 -14.71
C ASN A 206 25.82 6.76 -15.63
N VAL A 207 25.61 6.71 -16.95
CA VAL A 207 26.58 7.21 -17.92
C VAL A 207 26.38 8.73 -17.96
N GLU A 208 27.41 9.49 -17.57
CA GLU A 208 27.45 10.95 -17.71
C GLU A 208 27.54 11.38 -19.18
#